data_23a92b02f696a8d0a6ffe01ef4cb81b0
#
_entry.id   23a92b02f696a8d0a6ffe01ef4cb81b0
#
_cell.length_a   1.000
_cell.length_b   1.000
_cell.length_c   1.000
_cell.angle_alpha   90.00
_cell.angle_beta   90.00
_cell.angle_gamma   90.00
#
_symmetry.space_group_name_H-M   'P 1'
#
loop_
_entity.id
_entity.type
_entity.pdbx_description
1 polymer ?
#
loop_
_entity_poly.entity_id
_entity_poly.type
_entity_poly.pdbx_seq_one_letter_code
_entity_poly.pdbx_strand_id
1 'polypeptide(L)'
;MKKLLTLLLFSNLLFSLLQAQPVHQIKGTVIEKNSRQPLEFINVMVLGLNKGGVTNAEGHFTIEQVPPGIYRLQATAIGYKSVTTPGYILTIK
;
A
#
# COMPACT_ATOMS: atom_id res chain seq x y z
N MET A 1 -2.70 26.83 38.64
CA MET A 1 -3.10 27.04 37.25
C MET A 1 -1.99 26.78 36.24
N LYS A 2 -0.78 27.31 36.47
CA LYS A 2 0.33 27.09 35.53
C LYS A 2 0.72 25.63 35.40
N LYS A 3 0.66 24.83 36.46
CA LYS A 3 0.98 23.40 36.42
C LYS A 3 -0.02 22.59 35.63
N LEU A 4 -1.32 22.97 35.71
CA LEU A 4 -2.38 22.30 34.98
C LEU A 4 -2.25 22.52 33.47
N LEU A 5 -1.90 23.74 33.05
CA LEU A 5 -1.72 24.09 31.65
C LEU A 5 -0.51 23.35 31.06
N THR A 6 0.58 23.23 31.79
CA THR A 6 1.76 22.49 31.37
C THR A 6 1.45 21.01 31.19
N LEU A 7 0.65 20.42 32.06
CA LEU A 7 0.25 19.01 31.98
C LEU A 7 -0.59 18.74 30.74
N LEU A 8 -1.51 19.66 30.42
CA LEU A 8 -2.35 19.52 29.22
C LEU A 8 -1.53 19.60 27.94
N LEU A 9 -0.56 20.47 27.86
CA LEU A 9 0.33 20.58 26.71
C LEU A 9 1.18 19.32 26.52
N PHE A 10 1.65 18.74 27.61
CA PHE A 10 2.42 17.49 27.57
C PHE A 10 1.57 16.32 27.09
N SER A 11 0.31 16.24 27.53
CA SER A 11 -0.62 15.22 27.11
C SER A 11 -0.92 15.29 25.60
N ASN A 12 -1.09 16.49 25.06
CA ASN A 12 -1.31 16.70 23.63
C ASN A 12 -0.11 16.24 22.80
N LEU A 13 1.11 16.48 23.30
CA LEU A 13 2.32 16.06 22.61
C LEU A 13 2.42 14.55 22.53
N LEU A 14 2.12 13.84 23.61
CA LEU A 14 2.10 12.37 23.64
C LEU A 14 1.06 11.79 22.68
N PHE A 15 -0.12 12.39 22.61
CA PHE A 15 -1.18 11.96 21.70
C PHE A 15 -0.75 12.10 20.25
N SER A 16 -0.07 13.19 19.89
CA SER A 16 0.45 13.39 18.55
C SER A 16 1.47 12.33 18.16
N LEU A 17 2.35 11.93 19.08
CA LEU A 17 3.32 10.87 18.84
C LEU A 17 2.67 9.52 18.60
N LEU A 18 1.58 9.21 19.29
CA LEU A 18 0.84 7.97 19.11
C LEU A 18 0.17 7.89 17.75
N GLN A 19 -0.21 9.02 17.17
CA GLN A 19 -0.84 9.05 15.85
C GLN A 19 0.16 9.01 14.70
N ALA A 20 1.44 9.17 14.98
CA ALA A 20 2.48 9.22 13.96
C ALA A 20 3.03 7.83 13.61
N GLN A 21 2.17 6.81 13.56
CA GLN A 21 2.59 5.47 13.13
C GLN A 21 2.81 5.45 11.62
N PRO A 22 3.90 4.84 11.15
CA PRO A 22 4.17 4.79 9.72
C PRO A 22 3.16 3.89 9.02
N VAL A 23 2.54 4.42 7.96
CA VAL A 23 1.77 3.65 6.99
C VAL A 23 2.39 3.89 5.63
N HIS A 24 2.39 2.86 4.81
CA HIS A 24 3.07 2.87 3.54
C HIS A 24 2.09 2.69 2.40
N GLN A 25 2.53 3.05 1.21
CA GLN A 25 1.83 2.78 -0.03
C GLN A 25 2.64 1.78 -0.84
N ILE A 26 1.95 0.88 -1.53
CA ILE A 26 2.56 0.03 -2.54
C ILE A 26 2.16 0.57 -3.89
N LYS A 27 3.14 0.96 -4.70
CA LYS A 27 2.92 1.44 -6.06
C LYS A 27 3.65 0.55 -7.04
N GLY A 28 3.01 0.33 -8.19
CA GLY A 28 3.63 -0.48 -9.21
C GLY A 28 2.95 -0.32 -10.55
N THR A 29 3.43 -1.08 -11.50
CA THR A 29 2.94 -1.08 -12.88
C THR A 29 2.72 -2.51 -13.33
N VAL A 30 1.62 -2.75 -14.03
CA VAL A 30 1.32 -4.04 -14.62
C VAL A 30 1.41 -3.89 -16.14
N ILE A 31 2.23 -4.74 -16.75
CA ILE A 31 2.42 -4.75 -18.20
C ILE A 31 2.17 -6.16 -18.74
N GLU A 32 1.81 -6.24 -20.00
CA GLU A 32 1.71 -7.52 -20.70
C GLU A 32 3.11 -8.05 -21.00
N LYS A 33 3.31 -9.35 -20.78
CA LYS A 33 4.66 -9.96 -20.79
C LYS A 33 5.36 -9.84 -22.14
N ASN A 34 4.64 -10.03 -23.24
CA ASN A 34 5.23 -10.08 -24.58
C ASN A 34 5.30 -8.71 -25.24
N SER A 35 4.18 -7.99 -25.24
CA SER A 35 4.07 -6.68 -25.90
C SER A 35 4.64 -5.55 -25.09
N ARG A 36 4.81 -5.74 -23.75
CA ARG A 36 5.22 -4.70 -22.81
C ARG A 36 4.23 -3.53 -22.69
N GLN A 37 3.00 -3.72 -23.18
CA GLN A 37 1.98 -2.69 -23.08
C GLN A 37 1.38 -2.65 -21.68
N PRO A 38 1.04 -1.45 -21.17
CA PRO A 38 0.37 -1.35 -19.88
C PRO A 38 -1.02 -1.98 -19.92
N LEU A 39 -1.41 -2.59 -18.80
CA LEU A 39 -2.71 -3.25 -18.68
C LEU A 39 -3.60 -2.48 -17.72
N GLU A 40 -4.75 -2.05 -18.23
CA GLU A 40 -5.78 -1.36 -17.45
C GLU A 40 -6.74 -2.35 -16.82
N PHE A 41 -7.36 -1.94 -15.70
CA PHE A 41 -8.36 -2.72 -14.97
C PHE A 41 -7.87 -4.07 -14.43
N ILE A 42 -6.59 -4.15 -14.11
CA ILE A 42 -6.04 -5.32 -13.45
C ILE A 42 -6.21 -5.16 -11.94
N ASN A 43 -6.80 -6.16 -11.30
CA ASN A 43 -6.92 -6.22 -9.86
C ASN A 43 -5.58 -6.66 -9.25
N VAL A 44 -5.03 -5.87 -8.35
CA VAL A 44 -3.80 -6.21 -7.63
C VAL A 44 -4.13 -6.27 -6.15
N MET A 45 -3.97 -7.45 -5.56
CA MET A 45 -4.30 -7.69 -4.15
C MET A 45 -3.04 -8.02 -3.38
N VAL A 46 -3.00 -7.57 -2.12
CA VAL A 46 -1.96 -7.97 -1.17
C VAL A 46 -2.40 -9.27 -0.51
N LEU A 47 -1.65 -10.34 -0.71
CA LEU A 47 -1.97 -11.63 -0.08
C LEU A 47 -1.79 -11.53 1.43
N GLY A 48 -2.79 -11.97 2.17
CA GLY A 48 -2.79 -11.90 3.62
C GLY A 48 -3.39 -10.63 4.19
N LEU A 49 -3.66 -9.64 3.38
CA LEU A 49 -4.37 -8.42 3.76
C LEU A 49 -5.61 -8.25 2.90
N ASN A 50 -6.64 -7.62 3.46
CA ASN A 50 -7.83 -7.29 2.68
C ASN A 50 -7.64 -5.91 2.03
N LYS A 51 -6.62 -5.80 1.19
CA LYS A 51 -6.23 -4.55 0.53
C LYS A 51 -5.82 -4.82 -0.89
N GLY A 52 -6.14 -3.87 -1.77
CA GLY A 52 -5.78 -3.98 -3.17
C GLY A 52 -6.01 -2.68 -3.92
N GLY A 53 -5.67 -2.71 -5.20
CA GLY A 53 -5.87 -1.60 -6.12
C GLY A 53 -6.15 -2.12 -7.51
N VAL A 54 -6.59 -1.21 -8.38
CA VAL A 54 -6.89 -1.51 -9.78
C VAL A 54 -6.03 -0.62 -10.65
N THR A 55 -5.44 -1.18 -11.70
CA THR A 55 -4.58 -0.41 -12.59
C THR A 55 -5.39 0.57 -13.45
N ASN A 56 -4.77 1.71 -13.71
CA ASN A 56 -5.31 2.72 -14.61
C ASN A 56 -4.85 2.49 -16.06
N ALA A 57 -5.11 3.44 -16.95
CA ALA A 57 -4.77 3.32 -18.36
C ALA A 57 -3.27 3.16 -18.62
N GLU A 58 -2.43 3.66 -17.73
CA GLU A 58 -0.97 3.51 -17.80
C GLU A 58 -0.47 2.24 -17.10
N GLY A 59 -1.38 1.40 -16.62
CA GLY A 59 -1.05 0.19 -15.91
C GLY A 59 -0.60 0.40 -14.48
N HIS A 60 -0.72 1.62 -13.96
CA HIS A 60 -0.27 1.94 -12.60
C HIS A 60 -1.33 1.60 -11.58
N PHE A 61 -0.88 1.09 -10.42
CA PHE A 61 -1.75 0.87 -9.28
C PHE A 61 -1.12 1.46 -8.02
N THR A 62 -1.96 1.76 -7.05
CA THR A 62 -1.55 2.22 -5.72
C THR A 62 -2.40 1.51 -4.68
N ILE A 63 -1.76 0.92 -3.68
CA ILE A 63 -2.42 0.30 -2.54
C ILE A 63 -2.00 1.08 -1.31
N GLU A 64 -2.96 1.69 -0.62
CA GLU A 64 -2.68 2.62 0.46
C GLU A 64 -2.83 1.95 1.82
N GLN A 65 -2.24 2.59 2.84
CA GLN A 65 -2.36 2.19 4.25
C GLN A 65 -1.91 0.75 4.48
N VAL A 66 -0.74 0.40 3.95
CA VAL A 66 -0.17 -0.93 4.12
C VAL A 66 0.81 -0.88 5.29
N PRO A 67 0.63 -1.71 6.33
CA PRO A 67 1.60 -1.78 7.43
C PRO A 67 2.96 -2.27 6.94
N PRO A 68 4.06 -1.91 7.61
CA PRO A 68 5.38 -2.44 7.24
C PRO A 68 5.38 -3.95 7.30
N GLY A 69 6.04 -4.60 6.32
CA GLY A 69 6.11 -6.05 6.28
C GLY A 69 6.62 -6.56 4.95
N ILE A 70 6.58 -7.88 4.83
CA ILE A 70 6.92 -8.58 3.60
C ILE A 70 5.63 -9.14 3.03
N TYR A 71 5.34 -8.79 1.79
CA TYR A 71 4.08 -9.15 1.15
C TYR A 71 4.29 -9.74 -0.23
N ARG A 72 3.32 -10.53 -0.65
CA ARG A 72 3.18 -10.96 -2.04
C ARG A 72 1.95 -10.28 -2.64
N LEU A 73 2.06 -9.91 -3.90
CA LEU A 73 0.97 -9.32 -4.65
C LEU A 73 0.44 -10.34 -5.66
N GLN A 74 -0.87 -10.34 -5.83
CA GLN A 74 -1.51 -11.18 -6.84
C GLN A 74 -2.29 -10.28 -7.80
N ALA A 75 -1.96 -10.38 -9.09
CA ALA A 75 -2.64 -9.64 -10.14
C ALA A 75 -3.61 -10.59 -10.85
N THR A 76 -4.86 -10.17 -10.99
CA THR A 76 -5.89 -10.96 -11.66
C THR A 76 -6.74 -10.08 -12.56
N ALA A 77 -7.17 -10.64 -13.68
CA ALA A 77 -8.14 -10.00 -14.58
C ALA A 77 -8.87 -11.07 -15.39
N ILE A 78 -10.05 -10.72 -15.88
CA ILE A 78 -10.82 -11.60 -16.75
C ILE A 78 -10.02 -11.83 -18.04
N GLY A 79 -9.80 -13.08 -18.40
CA GLY A 79 -9.07 -13.46 -19.61
C GLY A 79 -7.56 -13.59 -19.44
N TYR A 80 -7.02 -13.28 -18.26
CA TYR A 80 -5.60 -13.41 -17.96
C TYR A 80 -5.38 -14.40 -16.82
N LYS A 81 -4.21 -15.04 -16.83
CA LYS A 81 -3.81 -15.91 -15.72
C LYS A 81 -3.43 -15.06 -14.51
N SER A 82 -3.77 -15.56 -13.33
CA SER A 82 -3.29 -14.96 -12.10
C SER A 82 -1.79 -15.05 -12.00
N VAL A 83 -1.16 -13.96 -11.58
CA VAL A 83 0.29 -13.90 -11.36
C VAL A 83 0.53 -13.47 -9.92
N THR A 84 1.39 -14.22 -9.23
CA THR A 84 1.77 -13.91 -7.86
C THR A 84 3.25 -13.59 -7.83
N THR A 85 3.60 -12.47 -7.22
CA THR A 85 5.01 -12.09 -7.05
C THR A 85 5.67 -12.95 -5.97
N PRO A 86 6.99 -13.18 -6.04
CA PRO A 86 7.72 -13.80 -4.93
C PRO A 86 7.60 -12.95 -3.66
N GLY A 87 7.70 -13.61 -2.50
CA GLY A 87 7.68 -12.90 -1.23
C GLY A 87 9.00 -12.18 -0.98
N TYR A 88 8.96 -10.87 -0.97
CA TYR A 88 10.11 -10.04 -0.65
C TYR A 88 9.61 -8.70 -0.11
N ILE A 89 10.54 -7.94 0.47
CA ILE A 89 10.21 -6.63 0.99
C ILE A 89 9.96 -5.69 -0.18
N LEU A 90 8.75 -5.12 -0.21
CA LEU A 90 8.40 -4.15 -1.23
C LEU A 90 8.87 -2.78 -0.80
N THR A 91 9.55 -2.08 -1.70
CA THR A 91 9.93 -0.69 -1.48
C THR A 91 8.69 0.17 -1.66
N ILE A 92 8.39 0.93 -0.63
CA ILE A 92 7.18 1.71 -0.57
C ILE A 92 7.56 3.18 -0.59
N LYS A 93 6.95 3.93 -1.45
CA LYS A 93 7.21 5.36 -1.58
C LYS A 93 5.95 6.16 -1.39
#